data_e36266a0e84c2c12b176ff9c414cfca4
#
_entry.id   e36266a0e84c2c12b176ff9c414cfca4
#
_cell.length_a   1.000
_cell.length_b   1.000
_cell.length_c   1.000
_cell.angle_alpha   90.00
_cell.angle_beta   90.00
_cell.angle_gamma   90.00
#
_symmetry.space_group_name_H-M   'P 1'
#
loop_
_entity.id
_entity.type
_entity.pdbx_description
1 polymer ?
#
loop_
_entity_poly.entity_id
_entity_poly.type
_entity_poly.pdbx_seq_one_letter_code
_entity_poly.pdbx_strand_id
1 'polypeptide(L)'
;MALQFGPRLKAFLDEPIPMIVGTTRQDGTVEMTPVWYEYRDAQIWLNGGPNRDWVKHLRRDERVSLLVLDPKQMLRWVEILGRVVDMTLEGGDEHIERLSQRYLGGPYRNPKIDRMIVRIDPYRLRGMENGQPWDVTQT
;
A
#
# COMPACT_ATOMS: atom_id res chain seq x y z
N MET A 1 16.97 -0.73 9.66
CA MET A 1 17.08 -2.06 9.06
C MET A 1 15.95 -2.28 8.07
N ALA A 2 16.28 -2.72 6.88
CA ALA A 2 15.28 -2.94 5.85
C ALA A 2 14.68 -4.34 5.96
N LEU A 3 13.39 -4.47 5.68
CA LEU A 3 12.74 -5.76 5.53
C LEU A 3 12.97 -6.28 4.11
N GLN A 4 13.32 -7.56 4.01
CA GLN A 4 13.45 -8.27 2.74
C GLN A 4 12.28 -9.24 2.62
N PHE A 5 11.43 -9.04 1.63
CA PHE A 5 10.30 -9.93 1.38
C PHE A 5 10.75 -11.10 0.51
N GLY A 6 10.39 -12.30 0.93
CA GLY A 6 10.68 -13.50 0.17
C GLY A 6 9.69 -13.72 -0.98
N PRO A 7 9.94 -14.77 -1.80
CA PRO A 7 9.14 -15.00 -3.01
C PRO A 7 7.65 -15.28 -2.76
N ARG A 8 7.30 -15.94 -1.66
CA ARG A 8 5.89 -16.20 -1.35
C ARG A 8 5.14 -14.91 -1.06
N LEU A 9 5.70 -14.05 -0.21
CA LEU A 9 5.07 -12.77 0.13
C LEU A 9 4.99 -11.87 -1.10
N LYS A 10 6.06 -11.81 -1.89
CA LYS A 10 6.05 -11.02 -3.12
C LYS A 10 4.96 -11.48 -4.08
N ALA A 11 4.78 -12.80 -4.23
CA ALA A 11 3.73 -13.35 -5.09
C ALA A 11 2.34 -12.96 -4.59
N PHE A 12 2.11 -12.96 -3.28
CA PHE A 12 0.84 -12.50 -2.70
C PHE A 12 0.61 -11.02 -2.98
N LEU A 13 1.62 -10.19 -2.79
CA LEU A 13 1.51 -8.75 -3.03
C LEU A 13 1.37 -8.41 -4.52
N ASP A 14 1.73 -9.31 -5.42
CA ASP A 14 1.53 -9.13 -6.85
C ASP A 14 0.10 -9.45 -7.30
N GLU A 15 -0.70 -10.11 -6.47
CA GLU A 15 -2.11 -10.32 -6.78
C GLU A 15 -2.87 -8.99 -6.67
N PRO A 16 -3.81 -8.71 -7.59
CA PRO A 16 -4.52 -7.43 -7.60
C PRO A 16 -5.62 -7.37 -6.52
N ILE A 17 -5.22 -7.42 -5.28
CA ILE A 17 -6.09 -7.29 -4.12
C ILE A 17 -5.93 -5.87 -3.58
N PRO A 18 -7.02 -5.12 -3.36
CA PRO A 18 -6.91 -3.80 -2.75
C PRO A 18 -6.29 -3.87 -1.36
N MET A 19 -5.56 -2.84 -1.01
CA MET A 19 -4.95 -2.71 0.31
C MET A 19 -5.80 -1.79 1.16
N ILE A 20 -5.98 -2.13 2.43
CA ILE A 20 -6.58 -1.22 3.40
C ILE A 20 -5.47 -0.39 4.01
N VAL A 21 -5.56 0.93 3.87
CA VAL A 21 -4.60 1.85 4.47
C VAL A 21 -5.20 2.46 5.73
N GLY A 22 -4.50 2.31 6.85
CA GLY A 22 -4.86 2.90 8.14
C GLY A 22 -3.98 4.10 8.42
N THR A 23 -4.61 5.27 8.56
CA THR A 23 -3.92 6.54 8.83
C THR A 23 -4.50 7.17 10.09
N THR A 24 -3.73 8.04 10.75
CA THR A 24 -4.13 8.62 12.02
C THR A 24 -4.78 9.99 11.82
N ARG A 25 -6.03 10.10 12.25
CA ARG A 25 -6.73 11.39 12.29
C ARG A 25 -6.15 12.30 13.36
N GLN A 26 -6.47 13.58 13.29
CA GLN A 26 -5.96 14.57 14.24
C GLN A 26 -6.37 14.26 15.68
N ASP A 27 -7.53 13.63 15.90
CA ASP A 27 -8.00 13.23 17.22
C ASP A 27 -7.40 11.90 17.72
N GLY A 28 -6.49 11.30 16.95
CA GLY A 28 -5.84 10.03 17.30
C GLY A 28 -6.57 8.78 16.84
N THR A 29 -7.78 8.89 16.31
CA THR A 29 -8.48 7.73 15.76
C THR A 29 -7.92 7.34 14.41
N VAL A 30 -8.14 6.09 14.01
CA VAL A 30 -7.62 5.56 12.76
C VAL A 30 -8.71 5.58 11.69
N GLU A 31 -8.36 6.14 10.52
CA GLU A 31 -9.20 6.04 9.33
C GLU A 31 -8.69 4.90 8.47
N MET A 32 -9.58 4.02 8.03
CA MET A 32 -9.24 2.90 7.16
C MET A 32 -9.88 3.10 5.80
N THR A 33 -9.07 3.03 4.74
CA THR A 33 -9.49 3.29 3.37
C THR A 33 -8.95 2.22 2.44
N PRO A 34 -9.81 1.60 1.59
CA PRO A 34 -9.29 0.70 0.56
C PRO A 34 -8.65 1.52 -0.55
N VAL A 35 -7.47 1.09 -0.98
CA VAL A 35 -6.70 1.78 -2.02
C VAL A 35 -6.06 0.74 -2.95
N TRP A 36 -5.73 1.18 -4.16
CA TRP A 36 -4.89 0.42 -5.07
C TRP A 36 -3.44 0.63 -4.69
N TYR A 37 -2.61 -0.38 -4.90
CA TYR A 37 -1.18 -0.31 -4.60
C TYR A 37 -0.38 -1.16 -5.56
N GLU A 38 0.93 -0.96 -5.55
CA GLU A 38 1.89 -1.93 -6.07
C GLU A 38 3.06 -2.06 -5.11
N TYR A 39 3.66 -3.25 -5.07
CA TYR A 39 4.92 -3.47 -4.40
C TYR A 39 6.03 -3.31 -5.44
N ARG A 40 6.91 -2.36 -5.24
CA ARG A 40 7.94 -2.03 -6.22
C ARG A 40 9.18 -1.49 -5.52
N ASP A 41 10.35 -1.95 -5.95
CA ASP A 41 11.64 -1.48 -5.42
C ASP A 41 11.70 -1.58 -3.88
N ALA A 42 11.20 -2.69 -3.35
CA ALA A 42 11.15 -2.97 -1.90
C ALA A 42 10.28 -1.97 -1.12
N GLN A 43 9.38 -1.27 -1.78
CA GLN A 43 8.47 -0.30 -1.19
C GLN A 43 7.04 -0.59 -1.57
N ILE A 44 6.10 -0.05 -0.79
CA ILE A 44 4.69 -0.03 -1.16
C ILE A 44 4.41 1.34 -1.78
N TRP A 45 3.85 1.33 -2.99
CA TRP A 45 3.50 2.56 -3.71
C TRP A 45 1.99 2.69 -3.76
N LEU A 46 1.47 3.76 -3.17
CA LEU A 46 0.07 4.15 -3.26
C LEU A 46 -0.06 5.34 -4.21
N ASN A 47 -1.28 5.59 -4.66
CA ASN A 47 -1.57 6.75 -5.49
C ASN A 47 -2.83 7.44 -4.99
N GLY A 48 -2.79 8.75 -4.86
CA GLY A 48 -3.95 9.52 -4.42
C GLY A 48 -3.75 11.00 -4.70
N GLY A 49 -4.87 11.75 -4.69
CA GLY A 49 -4.81 13.19 -4.79
C GLY A 49 -4.54 13.84 -3.44
N PRO A 50 -4.02 15.07 -3.44
CA PRO A 50 -3.64 15.79 -2.20
C PRO A 50 -4.85 16.13 -1.32
N ASN A 51 -6.06 16.10 -1.86
CA ASN A 51 -7.28 16.40 -1.12
C ASN A 51 -7.94 15.18 -0.47
N ARG A 52 -7.38 13.99 -0.67
CA ARG A 52 -7.85 12.80 0.02
C ARG A 52 -7.46 12.86 1.50
N ASP A 53 -8.38 12.47 2.37
CA ASP A 53 -8.14 12.55 3.81
C ASP A 53 -6.94 11.70 4.24
N TRP A 54 -6.81 10.48 3.71
CA TRP A 54 -5.68 9.63 4.07
C TRP A 54 -4.33 10.24 3.64
N VAL A 55 -4.29 10.97 2.52
CA VAL A 55 -3.08 11.67 2.07
C VAL A 55 -2.76 12.82 3.03
N LYS A 56 -3.77 13.60 3.43
CA LYS A 56 -3.58 14.68 4.40
C LYS A 56 -3.08 14.16 5.75
N HIS A 57 -3.62 13.03 6.20
CA HIS A 57 -3.17 12.41 7.45
C HIS A 57 -1.68 12.03 7.37
N LEU A 58 -1.25 11.46 6.24
CA LEU A 58 0.14 11.03 6.06
C LEU A 58 1.11 12.20 5.92
N ARG A 59 0.65 13.37 5.52
CA ARG A 59 1.48 14.57 5.53
C ARG A 59 1.78 15.05 6.95
N ARG A 60 0.84 14.81 7.87
CA ARG A 60 1.00 15.19 9.27
C ARG A 60 1.72 14.11 10.09
N ASP A 61 1.43 12.85 9.81
CA ASP A 61 2.00 11.71 10.52
C ASP A 61 2.40 10.65 9.50
N GLU A 62 3.69 10.41 9.35
CA GLU A 62 4.25 9.52 8.34
C GLU A 62 3.97 8.03 8.60
N ARG A 63 3.51 7.68 9.80
CA ARG A 63 3.25 6.29 10.16
C ARG A 63 1.98 5.80 9.49
N VAL A 64 2.04 4.59 8.95
CA VAL A 64 0.92 4.00 8.21
C VAL A 64 0.83 2.51 8.51
N SER A 65 -0.41 2.02 8.62
CA SER A 65 -0.71 0.60 8.78
C SER A 65 -1.43 0.11 7.52
N LEU A 66 -0.99 -1.02 7.01
CA LEU A 66 -1.48 -1.56 5.74
C LEU A 66 -1.95 -2.99 5.95
N LEU A 67 -3.06 -3.35 5.32
CA LEU A 67 -3.60 -4.72 5.40
C LEU A 67 -3.99 -5.21 4.01
N VAL A 68 -3.50 -6.39 3.65
CA VAL A 68 -3.99 -7.13 2.48
C VAL A 68 -4.58 -8.44 2.98
N LEU A 69 -5.85 -8.67 2.67
CA LEU A 69 -6.57 -9.90 3.03
C LEU A 69 -7.06 -10.55 1.74
N ASP A 70 -6.72 -11.82 1.56
CA ASP A 70 -7.24 -12.60 0.43
C ASP A 70 -8.76 -12.73 0.58
N PRO A 71 -9.55 -12.23 -0.36
CA PRO A 71 -11.01 -12.27 -0.24
C PRO A 71 -11.59 -13.68 -0.35
N LYS A 72 -10.80 -14.64 -0.85
CA LYS A 72 -11.22 -16.04 -1.02
C LYS A 72 -10.74 -16.96 0.09
N GLN A 73 -9.78 -16.48 0.91
CA GLN A 73 -9.10 -17.31 1.90
C GLN A 73 -8.73 -16.47 3.11
N MET A 74 -9.55 -16.51 4.17
CA MET A 74 -9.38 -15.69 5.37
C MET A 74 -8.07 -15.94 6.12
N LEU A 75 -7.45 -17.10 5.92
CA LEU A 75 -6.20 -17.44 6.59
C LEU A 75 -4.96 -17.02 5.80
N ARG A 76 -5.15 -16.14 4.82
CA ARG A 76 -4.08 -15.62 3.99
C ARG A 76 -4.15 -14.10 4.00
N TRP A 77 -3.32 -13.48 4.83
CA TRP A 77 -3.35 -12.04 5.03
C TRP A 77 -2.00 -11.53 5.54
N VAL A 78 -1.74 -10.25 5.32
CA VAL A 78 -0.54 -9.60 5.84
C VAL A 78 -0.88 -8.19 6.30
N GLU A 79 -0.40 -7.84 7.50
CA GLU A 79 -0.36 -6.46 8.00
C GLU A 79 1.07 -5.95 7.88
N ILE A 80 1.22 -4.78 7.29
CA ILE A 80 2.53 -4.14 7.12
C ILE A 80 2.47 -2.78 7.82
N LEU A 81 3.41 -2.55 8.73
CA LEU A 81 3.63 -1.23 9.29
C LEU A 81 4.74 -0.55 8.51
N GLY A 82 4.51 0.67 8.10
CA GLY A 82 5.45 1.42 7.30
C GLY A 82 5.51 2.89 7.63
N ARG A 83 6.44 3.56 6.97
CA ARG A 83 6.59 5.02 7.04
C ARG A 83 6.62 5.60 5.65
N VAL A 84 5.91 6.69 5.45
CA VAL A 84 5.98 7.44 4.21
C VAL A 84 7.37 8.06 4.10
N VAL A 85 8.03 7.80 2.98
CA VAL A 85 9.37 8.35 2.70
C VAL A 85 9.37 9.33 1.56
N ASP A 86 8.32 9.34 0.73
CA ASP A 86 8.19 10.27 -0.38
C ASP A 86 6.74 10.45 -0.78
N MET A 87 6.38 11.67 -1.17
CA MET A 87 5.08 12.01 -1.75
C MET A 87 5.35 12.95 -2.91
N THR A 88 5.11 12.50 -4.14
CA THR A 88 5.49 13.26 -5.33
C THR A 88 4.42 13.24 -6.40
N LEU A 89 4.25 14.37 -7.08
CA LEU A 89 3.42 14.47 -8.28
C LEU A 89 4.14 13.90 -9.50
N GLU A 90 5.47 13.86 -9.47
CA GLU A 90 6.25 13.34 -10.58
C GLU A 90 5.96 11.86 -10.81
N GLY A 91 5.53 11.54 -12.02
CA GLY A 91 5.16 10.17 -12.39
C GLY A 91 3.81 9.71 -11.86
N GLY A 92 3.05 10.58 -11.19
CA GLY A 92 1.77 10.22 -10.59
C GLY A 92 0.72 9.78 -11.60
N ASP A 93 0.67 10.43 -12.75
CA ASP A 93 -0.30 10.09 -13.80
C ASP A 93 0.02 8.74 -14.44
N GLU A 94 1.28 8.47 -14.71
CA GLU A 94 1.71 7.18 -15.23
C GLU A 94 1.46 6.07 -14.24
N HIS A 95 1.67 6.35 -12.96
CA HIS A 95 1.46 5.39 -11.89
C HIS A 95 -0.01 5.00 -11.76
N ILE A 96 -0.94 5.96 -11.78
CA ILE A 96 -2.36 5.62 -11.70
C ILE A 96 -2.83 4.82 -12.92
N GLU A 97 -2.26 5.07 -14.09
CA GLU A 97 -2.53 4.25 -15.27
C GLU A 97 -2.05 2.81 -15.06
N ARG A 98 -0.88 2.63 -14.50
CA ARG A 98 -0.33 1.30 -14.20
C ARG A 98 -1.20 0.55 -13.19
N LEU A 99 -1.68 1.25 -12.16
CA LEU A 99 -2.61 0.66 -11.19
C LEU A 99 -3.95 0.31 -11.82
N SER A 100 -4.45 1.13 -12.72
CA SER A 100 -5.69 0.85 -13.43
C SER A 100 -5.57 -0.41 -14.28
N GLN A 101 -4.46 -0.59 -14.99
CA GLN A 101 -4.21 -1.83 -15.73
C GLN A 101 -4.16 -3.05 -14.80
N ARG A 102 -3.52 -2.90 -13.66
CA ARG A 102 -3.40 -3.98 -12.68
C ARG A 102 -4.76 -4.41 -12.12
N TYR A 103 -5.62 -3.46 -11.76
CA TYR A 103 -6.87 -3.75 -11.06
C TYR A 103 -8.07 -3.87 -11.99
N LEU A 104 -8.10 -3.13 -13.08
CA LEU A 104 -9.25 -3.08 -13.98
C LEU A 104 -8.98 -3.65 -15.38
N GLY A 105 -7.70 -3.84 -15.72
CA GLY A 105 -7.31 -4.31 -17.05
C GLY A 105 -7.55 -3.29 -18.15
N GLY A 106 -7.64 -2.01 -17.81
CA GLY A 106 -7.95 -0.95 -18.77
C GLY A 106 -7.47 0.42 -18.31
N PRO A 107 -7.72 1.45 -19.13
CA PRO A 107 -7.25 2.80 -18.82
C PRO A 107 -7.99 3.40 -17.62
N TYR A 108 -7.30 4.30 -16.92
CA TYR A 108 -7.90 5.08 -15.85
C TYR A 108 -8.89 6.08 -16.44
N ARG A 109 -10.14 6.02 -16.03
CA ARG A 109 -11.23 6.76 -16.67
C ARG A 109 -11.58 8.09 -16.01
N ASN A 110 -11.09 8.33 -14.80
CA ASN A 110 -11.34 9.57 -14.10
C ASN A 110 -10.29 10.62 -14.50
N PRO A 111 -10.58 11.92 -14.32
CA PRO A 111 -9.57 12.95 -14.55
C PRO A 111 -8.33 12.75 -13.69
N LYS A 112 -7.16 12.95 -14.29
CA LYS A 112 -5.88 12.85 -13.61
C LYS A 112 -5.53 14.24 -13.08
N ILE A 113 -6.03 14.55 -11.89
CA ILE A 113 -5.80 15.85 -11.25
C ILE A 113 -4.92 15.64 -10.03
N ASP A 114 -3.69 16.15 -10.08
CA ASP A 114 -2.74 16.13 -8.97
C ASP A 114 -2.54 14.71 -8.39
N ARG A 115 -2.40 13.72 -9.29
CA ARG A 115 -2.12 12.36 -8.87
C ARG A 115 -0.74 12.29 -8.25
N MET A 116 -0.67 11.75 -7.03
CA MET A 116 0.58 11.64 -6.28
C MET A 116 0.95 10.19 -6.04
N ILE A 117 2.24 9.89 -6.17
CA ILE A 117 2.79 8.63 -5.67
C ILE A 117 3.14 8.84 -4.20
N VAL A 118 2.67 7.92 -3.36
CA VAL A 118 3.04 7.87 -1.95
C VAL A 118 3.87 6.61 -1.75
N ARG A 119 5.17 6.79 -1.45
CA ARG A 119 6.09 5.67 -1.26
C ARG A 119 6.27 5.39 0.22
N ILE A 120 6.15 4.12 0.57
CA ILE A 120 6.16 3.67 1.95
C ILE A 120 7.25 2.62 2.12
N ASP A 121 8.13 2.85 3.10
CA ASP A 121 9.11 1.85 3.53
C ASP A 121 8.48 0.97 4.59
N PRO A 122 8.36 -0.35 4.35
CA PRO A 122 7.90 -1.27 5.38
C PRO A 122 8.99 -1.50 6.42
N TYR A 123 8.62 -1.50 7.70
CA TYR A 123 9.60 -1.77 8.77
C TYR A 123 9.20 -2.92 9.67
N ARG A 124 7.94 -3.37 9.62
CA ARG A 124 7.46 -4.48 10.45
C ARG A 124 6.25 -5.12 9.77
N LEU A 125 6.16 -6.43 9.85
CA LEU A 125 4.96 -7.11 9.35
C LEU A 125 4.60 -8.31 10.22
N ARG A 126 3.35 -8.72 10.11
CA ARG A 126 2.83 -9.96 10.67
C ARG A 126 1.75 -10.49 9.74
N GLY A 127 1.45 -11.75 9.86
CA GLY A 127 0.40 -12.38 9.05
C GLY A 127 0.74 -13.82 8.74
N MET A 128 -0.08 -14.42 7.90
CA MET A 128 0.06 -15.84 7.63
C MET A 128 -0.49 -16.24 6.27
N GLU A 129 -0.02 -17.36 5.80
CA GLU A 129 -0.62 -18.10 4.71
C GLU A 129 -0.92 -19.50 5.24
N ASN A 130 -2.20 -19.78 5.55
CA ASN A 130 -2.67 -21.07 6.08
C ASN A 130 -1.88 -21.51 7.33
N GLY A 131 -1.68 -20.59 8.27
CA GLY A 131 -0.96 -20.86 9.52
C GLY A 131 0.55 -20.78 9.43
N GLN A 132 1.09 -20.57 8.24
CA GLN A 132 2.53 -20.43 8.03
C GLN A 132 2.91 -18.96 7.96
N PRO A 133 3.87 -18.50 8.77
CA PRO A 133 4.35 -17.12 8.69
C PRO A 133 4.89 -16.76 7.30
N TRP A 134 4.80 -15.49 6.94
CA TRP A 134 5.37 -15.01 5.70
C TRP A 134 6.89 -15.07 5.72
N ASP A 135 7.46 -15.29 4.54
CA ASP A 135 8.90 -15.34 4.31
C ASP A 135 9.46 -13.92 4.27
N VAL A 136 9.92 -13.47 5.39
CA VAL A 136 10.52 -12.14 5.55
C VAL A 136 11.79 -12.25 6.36
N THR A 137 12.81 -11.49 5.94
CA THR A 137 14.06 -11.36 6.68
C THR A 137 14.33 -9.90 6.95
N GLN A 138 15.08 -9.63 8.01
CA GLN A 138 15.48 -8.29 8.38
C GLN A 138 16.99 -8.17 8.26
N THR A 139 17.43 -7.18 7.49
CA THR A 139 18.87 -6.95 7.23
C THR A 139 19.35 -5.65 7.84
#